data_cb95e19fde2482f547e1f98f3de6d981
#
_entry.id   cb95e19fde2482f547e1f98f3de6d981
#
_cell.length_a   1.000
_cell.length_b   1.000
_cell.length_c   1.000
_cell.angle_alpha   90.00
_cell.angle_beta   90.00
_cell.angle_gamma   90.00
#
_symmetry.space_group_name_H-M   'P 1'
#
loop_
_entity.id
_entity.type
_entity.pdbx_description
1 polymer ?
#
loop_
_entity_poly.entity_id
_entity_poly.type
_entity_poly.pdbx_seq_one_letter_code
_entity_poly.pdbx_strand_id
1 'polypeptide(L)'
;GNFRFAPLMYLQAALENIDKMPQSNFDEIVEKYVEMNIAHPFREGNGRSTRIWLDHILKNEIGKVVDWSKVDKEDYLLAMERSPIKDVEIKVLLKGALTDEINSREVYMKGIDHSYYYEGYTTFKAEEL
;
A
#
# COMPACT_ATOMS: atom_id res chain seq x y z
N GLY A 1 8.01 -9.90 -26.98
CA GLY A 1 9.28 -10.54 -27.16
C GLY A 1 10.00 -10.77 -25.84
N ASN A 2 11.27 -10.97 -25.95
CA ASN A 2 12.12 -11.22 -24.77
C ASN A 2 12.02 -10.13 -23.71
N PHE A 3 11.69 -8.95 -24.15
CA PHE A 3 11.56 -7.79 -23.27
C PHE A 3 10.43 -7.95 -22.24
N ARG A 4 9.39 -8.74 -22.58
CA ARG A 4 8.25 -8.96 -21.68
C ARG A 4 8.43 -10.16 -20.77
N PHE A 5 9.16 -11.18 -21.24
CA PHE A 5 9.28 -12.42 -20.47
C PHE A 5 10.16 -12.25 -19.23
N ALA A 6 11.27 -11.54 -19.35
CA ALA A 6 12.15 -11.33 -18.21
C ALA A 6 11.46 -10.57 -17.06
N PRO A 7 10.74 -9.46 -17.31
CA PRO A 7 9.98 -8.80 -16.23
C PRO A 7 8.91 -9.66 -15.59
N LEU A 8 8.21 -10.49 -16.37
CA LEU A 8 7.19 -11.38 -15.82
C LEU A 8 7.76 -12.45 -14.91
N MET A 9 8.89 -13.06 -15.34
CA MET A 9 9.57 -14.05 -14.52
C MET A 9 10.11 -13.43 -13.22
N TYR A 10 10.64 -12.22 -13.34
CA TYR A 10 11.14 -11.47 -12.20
C TYR A 10 10.01 -11.17 -11.21
N LEU A 11 8.87 -10.73 -11.74
CA LEU A 11 7.71 -10.43 -10.94
C LEU A 11 7.20 -11.66 -10.21
N GLN A 12 7.11 -12.79 -10.89
CA GLN A 12 6.65 -14.03 -10.28
C GLN A 12 7.56 -14.45 -9.13
N ALA A 13 8.88 -14.41 -9.34
CA ALA A 13 9.85 -14.73 -8.29
C ALA A 13 9.74 -13.76 -7.11
N ALA A 14 9.56 -12.46 -7.39
CA ALA A 14 9.40 -11.45 -6.37
C ALA A 14 8.14 -11.69 -5.53
N LEU A 15 7.02 -12.02 -6.18
CA LEU A 15 5.75 -12.29 -5.48
C LEU A 15 5.85 -13.53 -4.60
N GLU A 16 6.53 -14.58 -5.06
CA GLU A 16 6.76 -15.77 -4.25
C GLU A 16 7.60 -15.46 -3.01
N ASN A 17 8.64 -14.65 -3.16
CA ASN A 17 9.46 -14.23 -2.03
C ASN A 17 8.67 -13.36 -1.05
N ILE A 18 7.86 -12.45 -1.56
CA ILE A 18 7.02 -11.59 -0.73
C ILE A 18 6.03 -12.43 0.07
N ASP A 19 5.41 -13.42 -0.57
CA ASP A 19 4.46 -14.31 0.08
C ASP A 19 5.07 -15.02 1.30
N LYS A 20 6.36 -15.31 1.23
CA LYS A 20 7.09 -15.97 2.32
C LYS A 20 7.58 -15.02 3.41
N MET A 21 7.52 -13.72 3.19
CA MET A 21 7.97 -12.75 4.19
C MET A 21 7.10 -12.80 5.43
N PRO A 22 7.70 -12.62 6.62
CA PRO A 22 6.94 -12.62 7.87
C PRO A 22 5.96 -11.46 7.93
N GLN A 23 4.86 -11.66 8.64
CA GLN A 23 3.80 -10.66 8.81
C GLN A 23 3.18 -10.72 10.21
N SER A 24 3.98 -11.06 11.21
CA SER A 24 3.47 -11.28 12.57
C SER A 24 3.27 -10.00 13.37
N ASN A 25 3.91 -8.92 12.97
CA ASN A 25 3.79 -7.63 13.65
C ASN A 25 3.72 -6.50 12.63
N PHE A 26 3.44 -5.29 13.11
CA PHE A 26 3.28 -4.12 12.26
C PHE A 26 4.50 -3.85 11.38
N ASP A 27 5.68 -3.87 11.95
CA ASP A 27 6.90 -3.57 11.19
C ASP A 27 7.13 -4.57 10.06
N GLU A 28 6.95 -5.85 10.33
CA GLU A 28 7.06 -6.90 9.31
C GLU A 28 6.03 -6.72 8.20
N ILE A 29 4.80 -6.36 8.57
CA ILE A 29 3.72 -6.14 7.61
C ILE A 29 4.04 -4.96 6.69
N VAL A 30 4.56 -3.86 7.25
CA VAL A 30 4.92 -2.70 6.44
C VAL A 30 6.12 -3.00 5.54
N GLU A 31 7.11 -3.74 6.03
CA GLU A 31 8.23 -4.19 5.19
C GLU A 31 7.74 -5.01 4.00
N LYS A 32 6.80 -5.90 4.24
CA LYS A 32 6.15 -6.69 3.19
C LYS A 32 5.39 -5.79 2.20
N TYR A 33 4.70 -4.79 2.70
CA TYR A 33 4.00 -3.80 1.89
C TYR A 33 4.95 -3.02 0.99
N VAL A 34 6.11 -2.60 1.51
CA VAL A 34 7.12 -1.91 0.73
C VAL A 34 7.60 -2.78 -0.43
N GLU A 35 7.90 -4.04 -0.16
CA GLU A 35 8.33 -4.99 -1.20
C GLU A 35 7.26 -5.20 -2.26
N MET A 36 5.99 -5.25 -1.86
CA MET A 36 4.88 -5.38 -2.80
C MET A 36 4.80 -4.17 -3.74
N ASN A 37 5.01 -2.97 -3.20
CA ASN A 37 5.02 -1.77 -4.03
C ASN A 37 6.21 -1.73 -4.99
N ILE A 38 7.37 -2.22 -4.56
CA ILE A 38 8.55 -2.32 -5.43
C ILE A 38 8.28 -3.28 -6.59
N ALA A 39 7.60 -4.39 -6.32
CA ALA A 39 7.30 -5.39 -7.34
C ALA A 39 6.32 -4.91 -8.40
N HIS A 40 5.45 -3.95 -8.07
CA HIS A 40 4.43 -3.41 -8.98
C HIS A 40 3.64 -4.50 -9.71
N PRO A 41 2.94 -5.41 -8.96
CA PRO A 41 2.26 -6.55 -9.58
C PRO A 41 1.08 -6.17 -10.46
N PHE A 42 0.52 -4.98 -10.29
CA PHE A 42 -0.61 -4.48 -11.05
C PHE A 42 -0.20 -3.30 -11.90
N ARG A 43 -0.64 -3.26 -13.14
CA ARG A 43 -0.27 -2.23 -14.07
C ARG A 43 -0.90 -0.88 -13.74
N GLU A 44 -2.20 -0.91 -13.46
CA GLU A 44 -2.96 0.27 -13.05
C GLU A 44 -3.61 -0.04 -11.71
N GLY A 45 -3.82 0.99 -10.90
CA GLY A 45 -4.37 0.81 -9.58
C GLY A 45 -3.46 0.06 -8.63
N ASN A 46 -2.16 -0.02 -8.95
CA ASN A 46 -1.18 -0.72 -8.14
C ASN A 46 -1.17 -0.22 -6.69
N GLY A 47 -1.11 1.09 -6.50
CA GLY A 47 -1.12 1.68 -5.17
C GLY A 47 -2.40 1.37 -4.41
N ARG A 48 -3.56 1.48 -5.08
CA ARG A 48 -4.85 1.21 -4.47
C ARG A 48 -4.97 -0.26 -4.06
N SER A 49 -4.62 -1.16 -4.97
CA SER A 49 -4.68 -2.59 -4.71
C SER A 49 -3.77 -3.01 -3.58
N THR A 50 -2.56 -2.47 -3.53
CA THR A 50 -1.61 -2.79 -2.47
C THR A 50 -2.03 -2.20 -1.12
N ARG A 51 -2.68 -1.05 -1.09
CA ARG A 51 -3.21 -0.50 0.15
C ARG A 51 -4.35 -1.33 0.71
N ILE A 52 -5.23 -1.84 -0.14
CA ILE A 52 -6.30 -2.75 0.27
C ILE A 52 -5.70 -4.06 0.82
N TRP A 53 -4.70 -4.59 0.15
CA TRP A 53 -3.99 -5.78 0.57
C TRP A 53 -3.30 -5.58 1.94
N LEU A 54 -2.67 -4.41 2.14
CA LEU A 54 -2.06 -4.05 3.42
C LEU A 54 -3.10 -4.07 4.54
N ASP A 55 -4.23 -3.41 4.35
CA ASP A 55 -5.28 -3.35 5.36
C ASP A 55 -5.84 -4.75 5.67
N HIS A 56 -5.94 -5.60 4.67
CA HIS A 56 -6.39 -6.97 4.86
C HIS A 56 -5.44 -7.75 5.78
N ILE A 57 -4.14 -7.62 5.56
CA ILE A 57 -3.14 -8.30 6.40
C ILE A 57 -3.15 -7.72 7.82
N LEU A 58 -3.17 -6.40 7.94
CA LEU A 58 -3.23 -5.73 9.24
C LEU A 58 -4.44 -6.18 10.05
N LYS A 59 -5.61 -6.23 9.39
CA LYS A 59 -6.85 -6.67 10.04
C LYS A 59 -6.72 -8.11 10.57
N ASN A 60 -6.20 -9.01 9.75
CA ASN A 60 -6.10 -10.42 10.10
C ASN A 60 -5.03 -10.70 11.16
N GLU A 61 -3.90 -9.99 11.12
CA GLU A 61 -2.76 -10.30 11.98
C GLU A 61 -2.76 -9.51 13.29
N ILE A 62 -3.16 -8.24 13.26
CA ILE A 62 -3.08 -7.38 14.45
C ILE A 62 -4.41 -6.69 14.80
N GLY A 63 -5.48 -6.96 14.05
CA GLY A 63 -6.81 -6.41 14.34
C GLY A 63 -6.90 -4.89 14.16
N LYS A 64 -6.13 -4.32 13.25
CA LYS A 64 -6.12 -2.89 12.96
C LYS A 64 -6.13 -2.66 11.45
N VAL A 65 -6.51 -1.46 11.04
CA VAL A 65 -6.40 -1.00 9.66
C VAL A 65 -5.89 0.43 9.66
N VAL A 66 -5.46 0.90 8.50
CA VAL A 66 -5.01 2.29 8.36
C VAL A 66 -6.22 3.17 8.08
N ASP A 67 -6.36 4.24 8.85
CA ASP A 67 -7.31 5.30 8.52
C ASP A 67 -6.62 6.26 7.55
N TRP A 68 -6.80 6.02 6.27
CA TRP A 68 -6.12 6.76 5.21
C TRP A 68 -6.48 8.25 5.20
N SER A 69 -7.58 8.63 5.83
CA SER A 69 -7.94 10.05 5.96
C SER A 69 -6.96 10.83 6.85
N LYS A 70 -6.20 10.13 7.67
CA LYS A 70 -5.17 10.72 8.54
C LYS A 70 -3.79 10.75 7.91
N VAL A 71 -3.65 10.23 6.71
CA VAL A 71 -2.37 10.13 6.01
C VAL A 71 -2.29 11.23 4.96
N ASP A 72 -1.36 12.16 5.15
CA ASP A 72 -1.14 13.24 4.17
C ASP A 72 -0.56 12.68 2.88
N LYS A 73 -1.09 13.16 1.75
CA LYS A 73 -0.69 12.68 0.43
C LYS A 73 0.79 12.89 0.16
N GLU A 74 1.28 14.09 0.40
CA GLU A 74 2.68 14.41 0.09
C GLU A 74 3.63 13.63 0.98
N ASP A 75 3.32 13.55 2.27
CA ASP A 75 4.12 12.77 3.22
C ASP A 75 4.16 11.31 2.83
N TYR A 76 3.01 10.76 2.44
CA TYR A 76 2.90 9.37 2.02
C TYR A 76 3.74 9.09 0.77
N LEU A 77 3.62 9.93 -0.26
CA LEU A 77 4.36 9.74 -1.50
C LEU A 77 5.86 9.85 -1.28
N LEU A 78 6.32 10.81 -0.48
CA LEU A 78 7.74 10.94 -0.14
C LEU A 78 8.25 9.75 0.67
N ALA A 79 7.47 9.31 1.66
CA ALA A 79 7.83 8.15 2.47
C ALA A 79 7.93 6.88 1.64
N MET A 80 7.00 6.69 0.71
CA MET A 80 7.03 5.53 -0.19
C MET A 80 8.18 5.60 -1.17
N GLU A 81 8.48 6.78 -1.70
CA GLU A 81 9.62 6.97 -2.59
C GLU A 81 10.95 6.57 -1.93
N ARG A 82 11.07 6.88 -0.64
CA ARG A 82 12.28 6.56 0.14
C ARG A 82 12.28 5.14 0.71
N SER A 83 11.14 4.51 0.78
CA SER A 83 10.96 3.23 1.48
C SER A 83 11.85 2.08 0.99
N PRO A 84 12.20 1.98 -0.31
CA PRO A 84 13.09 0.92 -0.75
C PRO A 84 14.48 0.97 -0.11
N ILE A 85 14.93 2.16 0.29
CA ILE A 85 16.23 2.36 0.91
C ILE A 85 16.07 2.51 2.42
N LYS A 86 15.05 3.26 2.86
CA LYS A 86 14.81 3.56 4.27
C LYS A 86 13.30 3.60 4.54
N ASP A 87 12.81 2.61 5.27
CA ASP A 87 11.38 2.43 5.51
C ASP A 87 10.86 3.01 6.82
N VAL A 88 11.71 3.71 7.57
CA VAL A 88 11.32 4.29 8.86
C VAL A 88 10.19 5.31 8.70
N GLU A 89 10.27 6.17 7.69
CA GLU A 89 9.28 7.22 7.48
C GLU A 89 7.89 6.63 7.22
N ILE A 90 7.79 5.62 6.36
CA ILE A 90 6.48 5.02 6.05
C ILE A 90 5.95 4.25 7.26
N LYS A 91 6.81 3.60 8.04
CA LYS A 91 6.41 2.92 9.27
C LYS A 91 5.81 3.89 10.28
N VAL A 92 6.48 5.01 10.52
CA VAL A 92 6.00 6.02 11.46
C VAL A 92 4.67 6.62 10.99
N LEU A 93 4.60 6.96 9.71
CA LEU A 93 3.41 7.58 9.13
C LEU A 93 2.19 6.68 9.25
N LEU A 94 2.31 5.42 8.86
CA LEU A 94 1.20 4.48 8.89
C LEU A 94 0.83 4.09 10.33
N LYS A 95 1.80 3.95 11.21
CA LYS A 95 1.55 3.62 12.61
C LYS A 95 0.69 4.69 13.28
N GLY A 96 0.96 5.96 12.98
CA GLY A 96 0.17 7.07 13.52
C GLY A 96 -1.27 7.13 13.01
N ALA A 97 -1.57 6.43 11.93
CA ALA A 97 -2.89 6.39 11.31
C ALA A 97 -3.65 5.09 11.57
N LEU A 98 -3.11 4.17 12.36
CA LEU A 98 -3.79 2.91 12.67
C LEU A 98 -5.04 3.15 13.51
N THR A 99 -6.08 2.36 13.25
CA THR A 99 -7.34 2.40 13.99
C THR A 99 -7.83 0.98 14.26
N ASP A 100 -8.53 0.83 15.39
CA ASP A 100 -9.19 -0.44 15.73
C ASP A 100 -10.56 -0.61 15.05
N GLU A 101 -11.01 0.39 14.31
CA GLU A 101 -12.32 0.40 13.65
C GLU A 101 -12.29 -0.42 12.35
N ILE A 102 -11.96 -1.69 12.47
CA ILE A 102 -11.74 -2.59 11.33
C ILE A 102 -13.01 -2.91 10.55
N ASN A 103 -14.17 -2.73 11.17
CA ASN A 103 -15.46 -2.98 10.54
C ASN A 103 -16.21 -1.69 10.18
N SER A 104 -15.55 -0.54 10.31
CA SER A 104 -16.17 0.73 10.01
C SER A 104 -16.31 0.93 8.51
N ARG A 105 -17.56 1.05 8.05
CA ARG A 105 -17.85 1.35 6.66
C ARG A 105 -17.29 2.73 6.27
N GLU A 106 -17.33 3.67 7.21
CA GLU A 106 -16.81 5.02 6.99
C GLU A 106 -15.30 5.01 6.75
N VAL A 107 -14.55 4.28 7.58
CA VAL A 107 -13.10 4.14 7.42
C VAL A 107 -12.77 3.49 6.08
N TYR A 108 -13.50 2.45 5.72
CA TYR A 108 -13.32 1.75 4.45
C TYR A 108 -13.58 2.67 3.25
N MET A 109 -14.68 3.41 3.29
CA MET A 109 -15.03 4.34 2.20
C MET A 109 -14.03 5.47 2.08
N LYS A 110 -13.56 6.02 3.20
CA LYS A 110 -12.50 7.02 3.19
C LYS A 110 -11.22 6.46 2.59
N GLY A 111 -10.90 5.21 2.88
CA GLY A 111 -9.73 4.54 2.32
C GLY A 111 -9.80 4.45 0.81
N ILE A 112 -10.95 4.11 0.25
CA ILE A 112 -11.15 4.06 -1.20
C ILE A 112 -10.97 5.45 -1.82
N ASP A 113 -11.61 6.47 -1.26
CA ASP A 113 -11.52 7.84 -1.77
C ASP A 113 -10.07 8.36 -1.74
N HIS A 114 -9.38 8.16 -0.64
CA HIS A 114 -8.00 8.59 -0.49
C HIS A 114 -7.06 7.81 -1.39
N SER A 115 -7.35 6.56 -1.68
CA SER A 115 -6.56 5.77 -2.63
C SER A 115 -6.56 6.41 -4.01
N TYR A 116 -7.70 6.86 -4.50
CA TYR A 116 -7.77 7.59 -5.77
C TYR A 116 -6.99 8.89 -5.71
N TYR A 117 -7.11 9.60 -4.59
CA TYR A 117 -6.39 10.85 -4.38
C TYR A 117 -4.88 10.66 -4.43
N TYR A 118 -4.36 9.63 -3.77
CA TYR A 118 -2.93 9.33 -3.77
C TYR A 118 -2.41 8.98 -5.15
N GLU A 119 -3.24 8.43 -5.99
CA GLU A 119 -2.88 8.09 -7.37
C GLU A 119 -3.11 9.23 -8.35
N GLY A 120 -3.69 10.34 -7.90
CA GLY A 120 -3.96 11.49 -8.74
C GLY A 120 -5.21 11.39 -9.59
N TYR A 121 -5.91 10.28 -9.59
CA TYR A 121 -7.09 10.07 -10.43
C TYR A 121 -8.22 11.03 -10.11
N THR A 122 -8.45 11.28 -8.85
CA THR A 122 -9.55 12.15 -8.40
C THR A 122 -9.40 13.56 -8.95
N THR A 123 -8.20 14.11 -8.85
CA THR A 123 -7.92 15.44 -9.36
C THR A 123 -8.12 15.51 -10.87
N PHE A 124 -7.65 14.50 -11.56
CA PHE A 124 -7.75 14.40 -13.01
C PHE A 124 -9.21 14.35 -13.47
N LYS A 125 -10.00 13.50 -12.84
CA LYS A 125 -11.42 13.35 -13.18
C LYS A 125 -12.24 14.59 -12.87
N ALA A 126 -11.93 15.28 -11.78
CA ALA A 126 -12.60 16.51 -11.41
C ALA A 126 -12.42 17.59 -12.48
N GLU A 127 -11.26 17.65 -13.09
CA GLU A 127 -10.98 18.61 -14.15
C GLU A 127 -11.73 18.26 -15.44
N GLU A 128 -11.94 16.99 -15.71
CA GLU A 128 -12.68 16.55 -16.90
C GLU A 128 -14.19 16.74 -16.76
N LEU A 129 -14.68 16.74 -15.55
CA LEU A 129 -16.09 16.89 -15.25
C LEU A 129 -16.52 18.35 -15.20
#